data_7074dd227de7888699f2e6c96c5e5185
#
_entry.id   7074dd227de7888699f2e6c96c5e5185
#
_cell.length_a   1.000
_cell.length_b   1.000
_cell.length_c   1.000
_cell.angle_alpha   90.00
_cell.angle_beta   90.00
_cell.angle_gamma   90.00
#
_symmetry.space_group_name_H-M   'P 1'
#
loop_
_entity.id
_entity.type
_entity.pdbx_description
1 polymer ?
#
loop_
_entity_poly.entity_id
_entity_poly.type
_entity_poly.pdbx_seq_one_letter_code
_entity_poly.pdbx_strand_id
1 'polypeptide(L)'
;MKVRAAILVEQRKPLVIDEIEIPPLRYGQVLVKLLSSGICGSQLGEIDGVKGPDAYLPHLLGHEGCGEVLECGEGVRRVKAGDRVVLHWRKAAGIEAPAPRYASSRGPINAGWVTTFNEAAIISENRLTPVPAALDVDAAALMGCAVTTGFGVINNNARVRIGESVVVLGAGGIGLNIVQAAALASANPIVAVDLHPGRVDLARRMGATHGLVADGRDLEPELRALVKGDGA
;
A
#
# COMPACT_ATOMS: atom_id res chain seq x y z
N MET A 1 10.89 -19.16 -16.21
CA MET A 1 10.38 -19.62 -14.90
C MET A 1 8.88 -19.36 -14.86
N LYS A 2 8.08 -20.32 -14.36
CA LYS A 2 6.64 -20.14 -14.16
C LYS A 2 6.34 -19.94 -12.69
N VAL A 3 5.37 -19.09 -12.40
CA VAL A 3 4.90 -18.77 -11.03
C VAL A 3 3.40 -18.58 -11.03
N ARG A 4 2.73 -18.82 -9.90
CA ARG A 4 1.30 -18.57 -9.74
C ARG A 4 1.03 -17.08 -9.52
N ALA A 5 -0.09 -16.63 -10.06
CA ALA A 5 -0.58 -15.27 -9.87
C ALA A 5 -2.11 -15.24 -9.77
N ALA A 6 -2.62 -14.23 -9.07
CA ALA A 6 -4.04 -13.90 -9.07
C ALA A 6 -4.29 -12.81 -10.12
N ILE A 7 -5.04 -13.15 -11.16
CA ILE A 7 -5.25 -12.36 -12.35
C ILE A 7 -6.65 -11.76 -12.36
N LEU A 8 -6.79 -10.47 -12.58
CA LEU A 8 -8.06 -9.83 -12.89
C LEU A 8 -8.34 -10.03 -14.38
N VAL A 9 -9.22 -10.97 -14.68
CA VAL A 9 -9.63 -11.30 -16.06
C VAL A 9 -10.86 -10.52 -16.47
N GLU A 10 -11.79 -10.35 -15.54
CA GLU A 10 -13.06 -9.64 -15.72
C GLU A 10 -13.43 -8.91 -14.44
N GLN A 11 -13.86 -7.65 -14.53
CA GLN A 11 -14.34 -6.88 -13.39
C GLN A 11 -15.60 -7.51 -12.79
N ARG A 12 -15.79 -7.37 -11.47
CA ARG A 12 -16.90 -7.91 -10.69
C ARG A 12 -16.96 -9.43 -10.67
N LYS A 13 -15.84 -10.09 -10.96
CA LYS A 13 -15.67 -11.56 -10.87
C LYS A 13 -14.51 -11.87 -9.92
N PRO A 14 -14.47 -13.06 -9.35
CA PRO A 14 -13.33 -13.54 -8.59
C PRO A 14 -12.05 -13.50 -9.44
N LEU A 15 -10.92 -13.21 -8.78
CA LEU A 15 -9.62 -13.34 -9.43
C LEU A 15 -9.36 -14.79 -9.86
N VAL A 16 -8.72 -14.95 -11.00
CA VAL A 16 -8.35 -16.26 -11.53
C VAL A 16 -6.92 -16.58 -11.10
N ILE A 17 -6.72 -17.70 -10.42
CA ILE A 17 -5.38 -18.20 -10.12
C ILE A 17 -4.89 -19.00 -11.34
N ASP A 18 -3.78 -18.55 -11.93
CA ASP A 18 -3.17 -19.21 -13.08
C ASP A 18 -1.64 -19.09 -13.02
N GLU A 19 -0.94 -19.86 -13.83
CA GLU A 19 0.52 -19.73 -14.01
C GLU A 19 0.83 -18.63 -15.02
N ILE A 20 1.80 -17.79 -14.67
CA ILE A 20 2.41 -16.81 -15.58
C ILE A 20 3.86 -17.15 -15.82
N GLU A 21 4.34 -16.87 -17.01
CA GLU A 21 5.74 -17.04 -17.38
C GLU A 21 6.49 -15.73 -17.19
N ILE A 22 7.57 -15.78 -16.39
CA ILE A 22 8.45 -14.63 -16.14
C ILE A 22 9.31 -14.41 -17.39
N PRO A 23 9.20 -13.24 -18.07
CA PRO A 23 10.06 -12.93 -19.21
C PRO A 23 11.49 -12.60 -18.77
N PRO A 24 12.47 -12.59 -19.69
CA PRO A 24 13.81 -12.11 -19.41
C PRO A 24 13.81 -10.66 -18.91
N LEU A 25 14.69 -10.37 -17.95
CA LEU A 25 14.86 -9.02 -17.42
C LEU A 25 15.40 -8.06 -18.47
N ARG A 26 14.89 -6.84 -18.46
CA ARG A 26 15.37 -5.71 -19.25
C ARG A 26 16.15 -4.74 -18.37
N TYR A 27 16.76 -3.75 -18.99
CA TYR A 27 17.49 -2.69 -18.32
C TYR A 27 16.66 -2.05 -17.19
N GLY A 28 17.20 -1.96 -15.98
CA GLY A 28 16.57 -1.39 -14.81
C GLY A 28 15.46 -2.23 -14.16
N GLN A 29 15.24 -3.46 -14.62
CA GLN A 29 14.27 -4.39 -14.03
C GLN A 29 14.92 -5.32 -13.01
N VAL A 30 14.15 -5.72 -12.01
CA VAL A 30 14.55 -6.60 -10.92
C VAL A 30 13.51 -7.69 -10.74
N LEU A 31 13.93 -8.94 -10.69
CA LEU A 31 13.06 -10.06 -10.33
C LEU A 31 13.03 -10.22 -8.82
N VAL A 32 11.83 -10.17 -8.25
CA VAL A 32 11.60 -10.24 -6.80
C VAL A 32 10.66 -11.40 -6.48
N LYS A 33 11.04 -12.26 -5.55
CA LYS A 33 10.15 -13.25 -4.92
C LYS A 33 9.31 -12.55 -3.87
N LEU A 34 7.98 -12.66 -3.95
CA LEU A 34 7.07 -12.08 -2.96
C LEU A 34 7.05 -12.96 -1.69
N LEU A 35 7.13 -12.33 -0.54
CA LEU A 35 7.04 -12.96 0.79
C LEU A 35 5.75 -12.58 1.49
N SER A 36 5.31 -11.33 1.30
CA SER A 36 4.04 -10.82 1.83
C SER A 36 3.52 -9.70 0.93
N SER A 37 2.20 -9.56 0.88
CA SER A 37 1.50 -8.50 0.14
C SER A 37 0.35 -7.94 0.97
N GLY A 38 0.26 -6.62 1.04
CA GLY A 38 -0.93 -5.95 1.54
C GLY A 38 -2.05 -5.94 0.51
N ILE A 39 -3.29 -5.80 0.98
CA ILE A 39 -4.49 -5.62 0.16
C ILE A 39 -5.03 -4.22 0.43
N CYS A 40 -4.97 -3.35 -0.57
CA CYS A 40 -5.47 -1.99 -0.48
C CYS A 40 -6.88 -1.88 -1.06
N GLY A 41 -7.68 -0.95 -0.56
CA GLY A 41 -9.01 -0.67 -1.10
C GLY A 41 -9.02 -0.30 -2.60
N SER A 42 -7.89 0.16 -3.15
CA SER A 42 -7.76 0.44 -4.58
C SER A 42 -7.86 -0.81 -5.44
N GLN A 43 -7.33 -1.97 -4.99
CA GLN A 43 -7.50 -3.25 -5.70
C GLN A 43 -8.95 -3.71 -5.68
N LEU A 44 -9.64 -3.53 -4.54
CA LEU A 44 -11.08 -3.82 -4.48
C LEU A 44 -11.84 -2.94 -5.48
N GLY A 45 -11.51 -1.65 -5.53
CA GLY A 45 -12.10 -0.72 -6.50
C GLY A 45 -11.81 -1.07 -7.98
N GLU A 46 -10.64 -1.63 -8.30
CA GLU A 46 -10.29 -2.13 -9.62
C GLU A 46 -11.13 -3.38 -9.95
N ILE A 47 -11.22 -4.34 -9.03
CA ILE A 47 -12.04 -5.54 -9.19
C ILE A 47 -13.51 -5.17 -9.37
N ASP A 48 -14.03 -4.24 -8.58
CA ASP A 48 -15.45 -3.83 -8.60
C ASP A 48 -15.78 -2.87 -9.76
N GLY A 49 -14.77 -2.41 -10.50
CA GLY A 49 -14.96 -1.49 -11.62
C GLY A 49 -15.45 -0.10 -11.20
N VAL A 50 -15.07 0.38 -10.01
CA VAL A 50 -15.52 1.69 -9.45
C VAL A 50 -15.11 2.86 -10.34
N LYS A 51 -13.98 2.74 -11.06
CA LYS A 51 -13.47 3.76 -11.98
C LYS A 51 -13.98 3.62 -13.42
N GLY A 52 -14.92 2.70 -13.66
CA GLY A 52 -15.44 2.40 -15.00
C GLY A 52 -14.74 1.19 -15.65
N PRO A 53 -14.97 0.98 -16.98
CA PRO A 53 -14.40 -0.13 -17.71
C PRO A 53 -12.87 -0.11 -17.70
N ASP A 54 -12.27 -1.28 -17.42
CA ASP A 54 -10.82 -1.44 -17.42
C ASP A 54 -10.30 -1.86 -18.80
N ALA A 55 -9.53 -0.98 -19.43
CA ALA A 55 -8.96 -1.20 -20.77
C ALA A 55 -7.69 -2.10 -20.75
N TYR A 56 -7.20 -2.49 -19.58
CA TYR A 56 -5.95 -3.25 -19.42
C TYR A 56 -6.15 -4.73 -19.14
N LEU A 57 -7.40 -5.19 -19.06
CA LEU A 57 -7.71 -6.60 -18.80
C LEU A 57 -7.16 -7.53 -19.91
N PRO A 58 -6.66 -8.73 -19.57
CA PRO A 58 -6.40 -9.22 -18.22
C PRO A 58 -5.10 -8.66 -17.66
N HIS A 59 -5.04 -8.39 -16.35
CA HIS A 59 -3.82 -7.89 -15.73
C HIS A 59 -3.61 -8.38 -14.30
N LEU A 60 -2.36 -8.24 -13.83
CA LEU A 60 -1.96 -8.51 -12.44
C LEU A 60 -2.29 -7.33 -11.53
N LEU A 61 -2.51 -7.62 -10.25
CA LEU A 61 -2.86 -6.68 -9.21
C LEU A 61 -1.81 -6.61 -8.09
N GLY A 62 -2.06 -5.71 -7.13
CA GLY A 62 -1.24 -5.48 -5.97
C GLY A 62 -0.20 -4.37 -6.17
N HIS A 63 0.09 -3.59 -5.13
CA HIS A 63 1.03 -2.48 -5.24
C HIS A 63 1.81 -2.18 -3.95
N GLU A 64 1.66 -3.03 -2.94
CA GLU A 64 2.42 -2.95 -1.69
C GLU A 64 2.83 -4.37 -1.27
N GLY A 65 4.10 -4.58 -1.05
CA GLY A 65 4.61 -5.91 -0.70
C GLY A 65 6.00 -5.88 -0.10
N CYS A 66 6.39 -7.03 0.46
CA CYS A 66 7.75 -7.32 0.87
C CYS A 66 8.25 -8.53 0.10
N GLY A 67 9.49 -8.50 -0.37
CA GLY A 67 10.06 -9.58 -1.15
C GLY A 67 11.57 -9.70 -0.98
N GLU A 68 12.11 -10.68 -1.67
CA GLU A 68 13.55 -10.94 -1.78
C GLU A 68 13.97 -10.83 -3.24
N VAL A 69 15.02 -10.07 -3.49
CA VAL A 69 15.58 -9.91 -4.84
C VAL A 69 16.20 -11.24 -5.28
N LEU A 70 15.72 -11.79 -6.38
CA LEU A 70 16.29 -13.01 -6.99
C LEU A 70 17.36 -12.68 -8.02
N GLU A 71 17.10 -11.68 -8.89
CA GLU A 71 17.96 -11.33 -10.01
C GLU A 71 17.81 -9.84 -10.34
N CYS A 72 18.91 -9.22 -10.78
CA CYS A 72 18.93 -7.83 -11.24
C CYS A 72 19.27 -7.78 -12.73
N GLY A 73 18.48 -7.04 -13.49
CA GLY A 73 18.77 -6.70 -14.86
C GLY A 73 19.92 -5.69 -14.99
N GLU A 74 20.37 -5.50 -16.23
CA GLU A 74 21.42 -4.52 -16.54
C GLU A 74 21.08 -3.12 -16.01
N GLY A 75 22.08 -2.40 -15.51
CA GLY A 75 21.97 -1.02 -15.01
C GLY A 75 21.52 -0.89 -13.56
N VAL A 76 20.91 -1.92 -12.96
CA VAL A 76 20.47 -1.90 -11.55
C VAL A 76 21.68 -1.74 -10.61
N ARG A 77 21.61 -0.80 -9.66
CA ARG A 77 22.68 -0.50 -8.70
C ARG A 77 22.24 -0.34 -7.27
N ARG A 78 20.95 -0.16 -7.02
CA ARG A 78 20.40 0.16 -5.68
C ARG A 78 20.04 -1.07 -4.87
N VAL A 79 19.87 -2.21 -5.52
CA VAL A 79 19.56 -3.50 -4.91
C VAL A 79 20.42 -4.58 -5.56
N LYS A 80 20.60 -5.72 -4.86
CA LYS A 80 21.30 -6.89 -5.35
C LYS A 80 20.56 -8.17 -4.95
N ALA A 81 20.86 -9.29 -5.60
CA ALA A 81 20.32 -10.59 -5.24
C ALA A 81 20.52 -10.89 -3.74
N GLY A 82 19.48 -11.40 -3.08
CA GLY A 82 19.42 -11.67 -1.66
C GLY A 82 18.96 -10.48 -0.79
N ASP A 83 18.85 -9.27 -1.33
CA ASP A 83 18.33 -8.14 -0.55
C ASP A 83 16.84 -8.33 -0.23
N ARG A 84 16.46 -8.05 1.02
CA ARG A 84 15.06 -7.86 1.43
C ARG A 84 14.60 -6.47 0.99
N VAL A 85 13.45 -6.40 0.30
CA VAL A 85 12.95 -5.14 -0.27
C VAL A 85 11.46 -4.94 -0.01
N VAL A 86 11.08 -3.69 0.18
CA VAL A 86 9.69 -3.23 0.08
C VAL A 86 9.40 -2.88 -1.38
N LEU A 87 8.29 -3.39 -1.89
CA LEU A 87 7.74 -3.03 -3.18
C LEU A 87 6.69 -1.94 -2.98
N HIS A 88 6.82 -0.81 -3.67
CA HIS A 88 5.96 0.35 -3.48
C HIS A 88 5.53 1.00 -4.80
N TRP A 89 4.28 1.48 -4.83
CA TRP A 89 3.70 2.07 -6.04
C TRP A 89 4.29 3.45 -6.39
N ARG A 90 4.83 4.19 -5.42
CA ARG A 90 5.48 5.49 -5.63
C ARG A 90 6.84 5.30 -6.26
N LYS A 91 7.23 6.23 -7.15
CA LYS A 91 8.62 6.26 -7.60
C LYS A 91 9.52 6.78 -6.48
N ALA A 92 10.68 6.13 -6.34
CA ALA A 92 11.82 6.59 -5.55
C ALA A 92 13.01 6.87 -6.48
N ALA A 93 14.21 6.96 -5.92
CA ALA A 93 15.44 7.09 -6.71
C ALA A 93 15.79 5.74 -7.38
N GLY A 94 16.35 5.80 -8.57
CA GLY A 94 16.73 4.64 -9.38
C GLY A 94 16.13 4.70 -10.78
N ILE A 95 16.31 3.63 -11.54
CA ILE A 95 15.86 3.51 -12.93
C ILE A 95 14.36 3.22 -12.95
N GLU A 96 13.60 3.97 -13.76
CA GLU A 96 12.21 3.62 -14.09
C GLU A 96 12.21 2.78 -15.38
N ALA A 97 12.04 1.47 -15.21
CA ALA A 97 11.93 0.55 -16.33
C ALA A 97 10.45 0.40 -16.76
N PRO A 98 10.20 0.04 -18.04
CA PRO A 98 8.84 -0.26 -18.50
C PRO A 98 8.22 -1.42 -17.71
N ALA A 99 6.90 -1.36 -17.51
CA ALA A 99 6.16 -2.47 -16.92
C ALA A 99 6.33 -3.74 -17.77
N PRO A 100 6.49 -4.92 -17.15
CA PRO A 100 6.62 -6.18 -17.88
C PRO A 100 5.27 -6.60 -18.49
N ARG A 101 5.35 -7.49 -19.50
CA ARG A 101 4.21 -8.27 -19.97
C ARG A 101 4.51 -9.74 -19.76
N TYR A 102 3.57 -10.44 -19.17
CA TYR A 102 3.69 -11.87 -18.90
C TYR A 102 2.92 -12.67 -19.92
N ALA A 103 3.27 -13.95 -20.06
CA ALA A 103 2.49 -14.92 -20.82
C ALA A 103 1.80 -15.90 -19.86
N SER A 104 0.62 -16.37 -20.22
CA SER A 104 -0.11 -17.43 -19.53
C SER A 104 -0.82 -18.34 -20.52
N SER A 105 -1.47 -19.38 -20.03
CA SER A 105 -2.33 -20.24 -20.86
C SER A 105 -3.49 -19.47 -21.52
N ARG A 106 -3.82 -18.28 -20.99
CA ARG A 106 -4.92 -17.40 -21.47
C ARG A 106 -4.43 -16.34 -22.46
N GLY A 107 -3.14 -16.36 -22.83
CA GLY A 107 -2.51 -15.34 -23.67
C GLY A 107 -1.70 -14.32 -22.86
N PRO A 108 -1.47 -13.12 -23.41
CA PRO A 108 -0.70 -12.07 -22.74
C PRO A 108 -1.43 -11.51 -21.55
N ILE A 109 -0.69 -11.33 -20.44
CA ILE A 109 -1.18 -10.72 -19.20
C ILE A 109 -0.45 -9.39 -18.99
N ASN A 110 -1.19 -8.31 -18.84
CA ASN A 110 -0.64 -7.00 -18.54
C ASN A 110 -0.22 -6.90 -17.06
N ALA A 111 0.67 -5.97 -16.77
CA ALA A 111 1.09 -5.65 -15.41
C ALA A 111 1.33 -4.15 -15.28
N GLY A 112 1.14 -3.64 -14.06
CA GLY A 112 1.61 -2.30 -13.68
C GLY A 112 3.12 -2.30 -13.41
N TRP A 113 3.64 -1.15 -12.94
CA TRP A 113 5.03 -1.04 -12.50
C TRP A 113 5.34 -1.86 -11.24
N VAL A 114 4.31 -2.18 -10.48
CA VAL A 114 4.36 -3.04 -9.29
C VAL A 114 3.16 -3.96 -9.32
N THR A 115 3.40 -5.25 -9.10
CA THR A 115 2.35 -6.26 -8.88
C THR A 115 2.80 -7.17 -7.75
N THR A 116 1.91 -7.48 -6.82
CA THR A 116 2.26 -8.22 -5.60
C THR A 116 1.34 -9.42 -5.32
N PHE A 117 0.27 -9.63 -6.12
CA PHE A 117 -0.60 -10.80 -5.99
C PHE A 117 -0.10 -11.97 -6.84
N ASN A 118 1.21 -12.17 -6.86
CA ASN A 118 1.93 -13.21 -7.59
C ASN A 118 3.16 -13.67 -6.80
N GLU A 119 3.58 -14.92 -6.96
CA GLU A 119 4.71 -15.49 -6.21
C GLU A 119 6.05 -14.82 -6.53
N ALA A 120 6.21 -14.31 -7.75
CA ALA A 120 7.34 -13.47 -8.11
C ALA A 120 6.92 -12.42 -9.15
N ALA A 121 7.58 -11.27 -9.15
CA ALA A 121 7.30 -10.13 -10.01
C ALA A 121 8.58 -9.51 -10.58
N ILE A 122 8.48 -8.96 -11.78
CA ILE A 122 9.49 -8.06 -12.32
C ILE A 122 9.08 -6.63 -11.95
N ILE A 123 9.95 -5.95 -11.22
CA ILE A 123 9.71 -4.62 -10.66
C ILE A 123 10.78 -3.66 -11.18
N SER A 124 10.43 -2.40 -11.42
CA SER A 124 11.38 -1.34 -11.74
C SER A 124 12.26 -1.01 -10.53
N GLU A 125 13.56 -0.77 -10.71
CA GLU A 125 14.50 -0.47 -9.62
C GLU A 125 13.98 0.62 -8.69
N ASN A 126 13.42 1.70 -9.24
CA ASN A 126 12.91 2.83 -8.47
C ASN A 126 11.59 2.58 -7.72
N ARG A 127 11.09 1.35 -7.74
CA ARG A 127 9.92 0.89 -6.97
C ARG A 127 10.31 -0.11 -5.88
N LEU A 128 11.60 -0.18 -5.58
CA LEU A 128 12.16 -1.05 -4.55
C LEU A 128 12.94 -0.23 -3.54
N THR A 129 12.74 -0.54 -2.25
CA THR A 129 13.53 0.04 -1.16
C THR A 129 14.10 -1.09 -0.32
N PRO A 130 15.44 -1.23 -0.22
CA PRO A 130 16.06 -2.20 0.67
C PRO A 130 15.69 -1.95 2.12
N VAL A 131 15.42 -3.02 2.86
CA VAL A 131 15.11 -2.98 4.30
C VAL A 131 15.91 -4.04 5.05
N PRO A 132 16.15 -3.85 6.37
CA PRO A 132 16.83 -4.86 7.17
C PRO A 132 16.12 -6.23 7.10
N ALA A 133 16.88 -7.31 6.96
CA ALA A 133 16.32 -8.67 6.90
C ALA A 133 15.56 -9.07 8.18
N ALA A 134 15.86 -8.44 9.32
CA ALA A 134 15.19 -8.66 10.60
C ALA A 134 13.82 -7.98 10.69
N LEU A 135 13.46 -7.10 9.75
CA LEU A 135 12.14 -6.46 9.73
C LEU A 135 11.08 -7.51 9.41
N ASP A 136 9.99 -7.49 10.18
CA ASP A 136 8.84 -8.33 9.93
C ASP A 136 8.30 -8.11 8.52
N VAL A 137 8.03 -9.20 7.80
CA VAL A 137 7.67 -9.15 6.37
C VAL A 137 6.31 -8.52 6.12
N ASP A 138 5.36 -8.69 7.05
CA ASP A 138 4.02 -8.14 6.92
C ASP A 138 4.03 -6.63 7.21
N ALA A 139 4.76 -6.21 8.27
CA ALA A 139 4.99 -4.81 8.54
C ALA A 139 5.73 -4.11 7.38
N ALA A 140 6.73 -4.76 6.80
CA ALA A 140 7.45 -4.24 5.63
C ALA A 140 6.54 -4.08 4.42
N ALA A 141 5.64 -5.04 4.15
CA ALA A 141 4.70 -4.96 3.03
C ALA A 141 3.82 -3.71 3.12
N LEU A 142 3.28 -3.39 4.30
CA LEU A 142 2.43 -2.22 4.53
C LEU A 142 3.16 -0.87 4.30
N MET A 143 4.48 -0.85 4.37
CA MET A 143 5.28 0.35 4.04
C MET A 143 5.20 0.72 2.56
N GLY A 144 4.82 -0.21 1.69
CA GLY A 144 4.66 0.02 0.25
C GLY A 144 3.52 0.98 -0.11
N CYS A 145 2.48 1.08 0.73
CA CYS A 145 1.34 1.95 0.51
C CYS A 145 0.78 2.55 1.81
N ALA A 146 0.20 1.73 2.69
CA ALA A 146 -0.61 2.19 3.82
C ALA A 146 0.17 3.12 4.76
N VAL A 147 1.37 2.70 5.20
CA VAL A 147 2.22 3.48 6.12
C VAL A 147 2.67 4.78 5.47
N THR A 148 3.29 4.71 4.30
CA THR A 148 3.81 5.91 3.61
C THR A 148 2.71 6.90 3.24
N THR A 149 1.50 6.42 2.97
CA THR A 149 0.34 7.28 2.70
C THR A 149 -0.12 8.00 3.96
N GLY A 150 -0.34 7.28 5.07
CA GLY A 150 -0.77 7.89 6.34
C GLY A 150 0.24 8.91 6.86
N PHE A 151 1.52 8.57 6.86
CA PHE A 151 2.60 9.48 7.27
C PHE A 151 2.71 10.68 6.33
N GLY A 152 2.54 10.47 5.02
CA GLY A 152 2.56 11.53 4.02
C GLY A 152 1.45 12.56 4.23
N VAL A 153 0.26 12.13 4.66
CA VAL A 153 -0.84 13.04 5.00
C VAL A 153 -0.44 14.01 6.12
N ILE A 154 0.13 13.51 7.20
CA ILE A 154 0.53 14.35 8.35
C ILE A 154 1.71 15.25 7.99
N ASN A 155 2.77 14.69 7.39
CA ASN A 155 4.03 15.42 7.21
C ASN A 155 4.02 16.35 5.99
N ASN A 156 3.37 15.94 4.89
CA ASN A 156 3.50 16.64 3.61
C ASN A 156 2.25 17.44 3.23
N ASN A 157 1.05 16.90 3.50
CA ASN A 157 -0.20 17.53 3.14
C ASN A 157 -0.70 18.47 4.25
N ALA A 158 -1.01 17.92 5.43
CA ALA A 158 -1.50 18.70 6.56
C ALA A 158 -0.39 19.50 7.27
N ARG A 159 0.87 18.99 7.25
CA ARG A 159 2.03 19.62 7.90
C ARG A 159 1.76 19.92 9.37
N VAL A 160 1.21 18.94 10.06
CA VAL A 160 0.78 19.04 11.45
C VAL A 160 1.96 19.44 12.35
N ARG A 161 1.73 20.45 13.18
CA ARG A 161 2.70 20.97 14.16
C ARG A 161 2.44 20.41 15.55
N ILE A 162 3.43 20.47 16.42
CA ILE A 162 3.33 20.06 17.82
C ILE A 162 2.14 20.77 18.49
N GLY A 163 1.27 19.98 19.12
CA GLY A 163 0.11 20.50 19.88
C GLY A 163 -1.13 20.82 19.05
N GLU A 164 -1.08 20.72 17.71
CA GLU A 164 -2.28 20.88 16.87
C GLU A 164 -3.24 19.71 17.03
N SER A 165 -4.53 20.02 16.94
CA SER A 165 -5.61 19.02 16.98
C SER A 165 -5.69 18.28 15.64
N VAL A 166 -5.94 16.97 15.68
CA VAL A 166 -6.13 16.14 14.48
C VAL A 166 -7.38 15.30 14.64
N VAL A 167 -8.30 15.39 13.68
CA VAL A 167 -9.48 14.52 13.60
C VAL A 167 -9.30 13.58 12.42
N VAL A 168 -9.38 12.27 12.66
CA VAL A 168 -9.25 11.22 11.65
C VAL A 168 -10.59 10.53 11.45
N LEU A 169 -11.22 10.78 10.31
CA LEU A 169 -12.49 10.15 9.92
C LEU A 169 -12.20 8.84 9.16
N GLY A 170 -12.51 7.72 9.79
CA GLY A 170 -12.22 6.37 9.32
C GLY A 170 -10.90 5.83 9.88
N ALA A 171 -10.99 4.85 10.80
CA ALA A 171 -9.86 4.14 11.40
C ALA A 171 -9.57 2.81 10.69
N GLY A 172 -9.58 2.80 9.36
CA GLY A 172 -9.08 1.71 8.52
C GLY A 172 -7.55 1.77 8.39
N GLY A 173 -6.96 0.99 7.47
CA GLY A 173 -5.50 0.89 7.30
C GLY A 173 -4.80 2.25 7.16
N ILE A 174 -5.33 3.16 6.33
CA ILE A 174 -4.77 4.51 6.17
C ILE A 174 -4.99 5.36 7.43
N GLY A 175 -6.22 5.38 7.97
CA GLY A 175 -6.55 6.19 9.15
C GLY A 175 -5.74 5.81 10.38
N LEU A 176 -5.50 4.52 10.61
CA LEU A 176 -4.64 4.04 11.70
C LEU A 176 -3.19 4.52 11.53
N ASN A 177 -2.66 4.55 10.31
CA ASN A 177 -1.34 5.10 10.05
C ASN A 177 -1.29 6.62 10.16
N ILE A 178 -2.39 7.34 9.85
CA ILE A 178 -2.52 8.78 10.11
C ILE A 178 -2.48 9.04 11.63
N VAL A 179 -3.20 8.25 12.43
CA VAL A 179 -3.17 8.34 13.90
C VAL A 179 -1.77 8.16 14.45
N GLN A 180 -1.04 7.13 14.00
CA GLN A 180 0.35 6.90 14.42
C GLN A 180 1.26 8.08 14.03
N ALA A 181 1.15 8.57 12.79
CA ALA A 181 1.93 9.69 12.32
C ALA A 181 1.63 10.98 13.12
N ALA A 182 0.36 11.24 13.44
CA ALA A 182 -0.07 12.36 14.28
C ALA A 182 0.50 12.26 15.70
N ALA A 183 0.49 11.06 16.29
CA ALA A 183 1.08 10.81 17.60
C ALA A 183 2.59 11.08 17.60
N LEU A 184 3.32 10.61 16.58
CA LEU A 184 4.74 10.88 16.40
C LEU A 184 5.04 12.36 16.14
N ALA A 185 4.14 13.10 15.50
CA ALA A 185 4.21 14.55 15.33
C ALA A 185 3.84 15.33 16.59
N SER A 186 3.51 14.64 17.70
CA SER A 186 3.06 15.25 18.95
C SER A 186 1.80 16.12 18.81
N ALA A 187 0.90 15.73 17.92
CA ALA A 187 -0.43 16.32 17.82
C ALA A 187 -1.24 16.04 19.10
N ASN A 188 -2.07 16.99 19.53
CA ASN A 188 -2.92 16.83 20.71
C ASN A 188 -4.06 17.85 20.72
N PRO A 189 -5.34 17.43 20.79
CA PRO A 189 -5.80 16.04 20.79
C PRO A 189 -5.72 15.34 19.42
N ILE A 190 -5.72 14.00 19.43
CA ILE A 190 -5.90 13.15 18.27
C ILE A 190 -7.22 12.40 18.44
N VAL A 191 -8.21 12.71 17.62
CA VAL A 191 -9.55 12.14 17.69
C VAL A 191 -9.74 11.17 16.51
N ALA A 192 -9.97 9.89 16.78
CA ALA A 192 -10.31 8.92 15.75
C ALA A 192 -11.81 8.63 15.75
N VAL A 193 -12.44 8.67 14.58
CA VAL A 193 -13.86 8.39 14.38
C VAL A 193 -14.00 7.21 13.42
N ASP A 194 -14.77 6.18 13.78
CA ASP A 194 -15.10 5.05 12.89
C ASP A 194 -16.49 4.50 13.24
N LEU A 195 -17.12 3.79 12.29
CA LEU A 195 -18.38 3.08 12.50
C LEU A 195 -18.22 1.86 13.41
N HIS A 196 -17.02 1.28 13.47
CA HIS A 196 -16.73 0.04 14.17
C HIS A 196 -16.00 0.29 15.49
N PRO A 197 -16.60 -0.04 16.66
CA PRO A 197 -15.96 0.16 17.96
C PRO A 197 -14.56 -0.45 18.07
N GLY A 198 -14.36 -1.66 17.54
CA GLY A 198 -13.06 -2.33 17.57
C GLY A 198 -11.94 -1.60 16.81
N ARG A 199 -12.27 -0.83 15.76
CA ARG A 199 -11.31 0.04 15.06
C ARG A 199 -10.99 1.28 15.87
N VAL A 200 -11.99 1.84 16.56
CA VAL A 200 -11.80 2.98 17.48
C VAL A 200 -10.87 2.57 18.63
N ASP A 201 -11.05 1.37 19.20
CA ASP A 201 -10.16 0.86 20.25
C ASP A 201 -8.75 0.60 19.74
N LEU A 202 -8.61 0.11 18.51
CA LEU A 202 -7.29 -0.05 17.87
C LEU A 202 -6.62 1.30 17.65
N ALA A 203 -7.37 2.32 17.20
CA ALA A 203 -6.86 3.67 17.02
C ALA A 203 -6.32 4.27 18.33
N ARG A 204 -7.02 4.05 19.46
CA ARG A 204 -6.52 4.45 20.78
C ARG A 204 -5.19 3.78 21.13
N ARG A 205 -5.07 2.49 20.90
CA ARG A 205 -3.80 1.76 21.10
C ARG A 205 -2.66 2.25 20.20
N MET A 206 -3.01 2.81 19.05
CA MET A 206 -2.06 3.38 18.08
C MET A 206 -1.75 4.86 18.28
N GLY A 207 -2.31 5.49 19.32
CA GLY A 207 -1.94 6.86 19.69
C GLY A 207 -3.08 7.89 19.61
N ALA A 208 -4.32 7.51 19.26
CA ALA A 208 -5.44 8.41 19.39
C ALA A 208 -5.73 8.72 20.87
N THR A 209 -5.84 10.01 21.21
CA THR A 209 -6.18 10.44 22.58
C THR A 209 -7.66 10.23 22.87
N HIS A 210 -8.50 10.33 21.84
CA HIS A 210 -9.95 10.15 21.89
C HIS A 210 -10.42 9.27 20.73
N GLY A 211 -11.51 8.54 20.97
CA GLY A 211 -12.12 7.73 19.92
C GLY A 211 -13.64 7.83 20.02
N LEU A 212 -14.29 8.07 18.90
CA LEU A 212 -15.73 8.22 18.79
C LEU A 212 -16.29 7.18 17.81
N VAL A 213 -17.39 6.54 18.20
CA VAL A 213 -18.11 5.64 17.31
C VAL A 213 -19.20 6.44 16.60
N ALA A 214 -19.18 6.40 15.25
CA ALA A 214 -20.19 7.05 14.43
C ALA A 214 -21.43 6.13 14.29
N ASP A 215 -22.28 6.14 15.31
CA ASP A 215 -23.46 5.31 15.47
C ASP A 215 -24.76 5.95 14.91
N GLY A 216 -24.61 7.01 14.12
CA GLY A 216 -25.72 7.77 13.54
C GLY A 216 -26.14 8.99 14.34
N ARG A 217 -25.56 9.21 15.52
CA ARG A 217 -25.76 10.46 16.29
C ARG A 217 -24.95 11.61 15.70
N ASP A 218 -25.34 12.84 15.99
CA ASP A 218 -24.54 14.02 15.69
C ASP A 218 -23.29 14.06 16.59
N LEU A 219 -22.11 13.94 15.98
CA LEU A 219 -20.82 14.00 16.67
C LEU A 219 -20.19 15.40 16.69
N GLU A 220 -20.76 16.36 15.94
CA GLU A 220 -20.16 17.68 15.82
C GLU A 220 -19.98 18.39 17.18
N PRO A 221 -20.96 18.42 18.11
CA PRO A 221 -20.78 19.07 19.41
C PRO A 221 -19.64 18.45 20.24
N GLU A 222 -19.52 17.10 20.22
CA GLU A 222 -18.49 16.39 20.94
C GLU A 222 -17.10 16.62 20.32
N LEU A 223 -17.00 16.61 18.97
CA LEU A 223 -15.77 16.94 18.26
C LEU A 223 -15.30 18.36 18.55
N ARG A 224 -16.22 19.35 18.49
CA ARG A 224 -15.90 20.76 18.80
C ARG A 224 -15.41 20.95 20.23
N ALA A 225 -15.95 20.19 21.19
CA ALA A 225 -15.50 20.24 22.57
C ALA A 225 -14.09 19.64 22.77
N LEU A 226 -13.68 18.70 21.93
CA LEU A 226 -12.39 18.04 22.01
C LEU A 226 -11.28 18.81 21.27
N VAL A 227 -11.57 19.43 20.12
CA VAL A 227 -10.56 20.13 19.33
C VAL A 227 -10.34 21.54 19.87
N LYS A 228 -9.11 22.05 19.72
CA LYS A 228 -8.74 23.41 20.13
C LYS A 228 -8.89 24.37 18.94
N GLY A 229 -9.40 25.57 19.21
CA GLY A 229 -9.59 26.61 18.18
C GLY A 229 -10.89 26.46 17.40
N ASP A 230 -10.98 27.11 16.23
CA ASP A 230 -12.18 27.16 15.41
C ASP A 230 -12.46 25.89 14.58
N GLY A 231 -11.76 24.81 14.90
CA GLY A 231 -11.82 23.54 14.19
C GLY A 231 -10.80 23.44 13.05
N ALA A 232 -10.62 22.22 12.54
CA ALA A 232 -9.81 21.93 11.36
C ALA A 232 -10.62 22.11 10.09
#